data_2b373f57c63275be4a6160310fccb649
#
_entry.id   2b373f57c63275be4a6160310fccb649
#
_cell.length_a   1.000
_cell.length_b   1.000
_cell.length_c   1.000
_cell.angle_alpha   90.00
_cell.angle_beta   90.00
_cell.angle_gamma   90.00
#
_symmetry.space_group_name_H-M   'P 1'
#
loop_
_entity.id
_entity.type
_entity.pdbx_description
1 polymer ?
#
loop_
_entity_poly.entity_id
_entity_poly.type
_entity_poly.pdbx_seq_one_letter_code
_entity_poly.pdbx_strand_id
1 'polypeptide(L)'
;MKLRLPSRLEHLAFNTGFVLMAFELAAARILAPTIGSSTYIWTSVIGVIIAALSLGYYLGGRMADLRKKQSDVAWLLIGTAGLVAVAVLMYPLFLPWLAQAGFDSRLQAVVASGVLFAPTSFLLGMISPYLAKLNVTSLKTSGSAVANLSAWNSIGGIVGTFATGFFLFSYVGSRDIFIILVVILLVSTLYLHVTWRRPHWIAAAASLYLVIFAPTFTNAIQIDTPSANYSVFEWMRDGKRLRGLSTDPYGVQSGINTKDPDELVFWYAQQMADLIAQTPKKQDILMLGGGTFTLPRYLSDTYPQSQIDTVEIDPALADIARKHFAYDDPDNVNLIFEDARTYSNRADKQYDIILVDVYSGTDVPFAFMTREYGQAISRMLRPGGVVMVNMIAGELGDCRGLLQALEAPYRQVFSQHLLKPRSAEPVDAAHNMVGVYGDNLPQYLGYKESSAASVAPFTDDFAPAEFTRQKCAA
;
A
#
# COMPACT_ATOMS: atom_id res chain seq x y z
N MET A 1 -8.02 -40.98 -14.30
CA MET A 1 -6.97 -40.09 -14.84
C MET A 1 -5.69 -40.35 -14.02
N LYS A 2 -4.69 -41.04 -14.54
CA LYS A 2 -3.43 -41.24 -13.82
C LYS A 2 -2.71 -39.88 -13.79
N LEU A 3 -2.53 -39.30 -12.63
CA LEU A 3 -1.71 -38.12 -12.41
C LEU A 3 -0.27 -38.47 -12.86
N ARG A 4 0.11 -37.98 -14.02
CA ARG A 4 1.49 -38.08 -14.53
C ARG A 4 2.31 -37.02 -13.78
N LEU A 5 3.46 -37.43 -13.23
CA LEU A 5 4.42 -36.49 -12.68
C LEU A 5 4.85 -35.47 -13.75
N PRO A 6 4.96 -34.18 -13.39
CA PRO A 6 5.35 -33.16 -14.34
C PRO A 6 6.76 -33.41 -14.89
N SER A 7 6.94 -33.13 -16.17
CA SER A 7 8.27 -33.18 -16.82
C SER A 7 9.15 -32.02 -16.32
N ARG A 8 10.46 -32.09 -16.57
CA ARG A 8 11.40 -31.01 -16.19
C ARG A 8 11.02 -29.65 -16.79
N LEU A 9 10.50 -29.64 -18.01
CA LEU A 9 10.05 -28.39 -18.65
C LEU A 9 8.73 -27.87 -18.05
N GLU A 10 7.87 -28.76 -17.59
CA GLU A 10 6.64 -28.39 -16.86
C GLU A 10 6.95 -27.82 -15.47
N HIS A 11 7.97 -28.33 -14.76
CA HIS A 11 8.47 -27.71 -13.51
C HIS A 11 9.05 -26.30 -13.78
N LEU A 12 9.80 -26.14 -14.88
CA LEU A 12 10.29 -24.82 -15.28
C LEU A 12 9.15 -23.85 -15.58
N ALA A 13 8.13 -24.32 -16.30
CA ALA A 13 6.95 -23.51 -16.58
C ALA A 13 6.24 -23.10 -15.27
N PHE A 14 6.08 -24.02 -14.33
CA PHE A 14 5.55 -23.71 -12.99
C PHE A 14 6.39 -22.63 -12.27
N ASN A 15 7.70 -22.83 -12.19
CA ASN A 15 8.59 -21.90 -11.49
C ASN A 15 8.58 -20.50 -12.14
N THR A 16 8.55 -20.43 -13.48
CA THR A 16 8.50 -19.12 -14.17
C THR A 16 7.15 -18.41 -13.96
N GLY A 17 6.04 -19.16 -13.93
CA GLY A 17 4.74 -18.60 -13.56
C GLY A 17 4.69 -18.10 -12.12
N PHE A 18 5.22 -18.89 -11.19
CA PHE A 18 5.34 -18.49 -9.78
C PHE A 18 6.15 -17.20 -9.64
N VAL A 19 7.35 -17.16 -10.24
CA VAL A 19 8.23 -15.98 -10.18
C VAL A 19 7.57 -14.76 -10.79
N LEU A 20 6.88 -14.90 -11.91
CA LEU A 20 6.21 -13.80 -12.59
C LEU A 20 5.19 -13.12 -11.67
N MET A 21 4.27 -13.88 -11.10
CA MET A 21 3.20 -13.32 -10.29
C MET A 21 3.70 -12.80 -8.94
N ALA A 22 4.64 -13.51 -8.32
CA ALA A 22 5.30 -13.04 -7.10
C ALA A 22 6.09 -11.74 -7.33
N PHE A 23 6.77 -11.63 -8.47
CA PHE A 23 7.49 -10.43 -8.89
C PHE A 23 6.56 -9.24 -9.11
N GLU A 24 5.41 -9.44 -9.78
CA GLU A 24 4.43 -8.40 -10.04
C GLU A 24 3.85 -7.82 -8.75
N LEU A 25 3.47 -8.67 -7.80
CA LEU A 25 2.96 -8.23 -6.50
C LEU A 25 4.04 -7.49 -5.69
N ALA A 26 5.27 -8.03 -5.65
CA ALA A 26 6.38 -7.42 -4.95
C ALA A 26 6.80 -6.07 -5.58
N ALA A 27 6.70 -5.94 -6.91
CA ALA A 27 6.98 -4.72 -7.64
C ALA A 27 6.04 -3.58 -7.23
N ALA A 28 4.72 -3.83 -7.20
CA ALA A 28 3.75 -2.85 -6.73
C ALA A 28 4.03 -2.40 -5.29
N ARG A 29 4.42 -3.34 -4.43
CA ARG A 29 4.73 -3.06 -3.02
C ARG A 29 5.99 -2.22 -2.83
N ILE A 30 7.02 -2.39 -3.67
CA ILE A 30 8.22 -1.54 -3.62
C ILE A 30 7.94 -0.10 -4.05
N LEU A 31 7.00 0.13 -4.95
CA LEU A 31 6.62 1.48 -5.37
C LEU A 31 5.82 2.23 -4.30
N ALA A 32 5.03 1.50 -3.51
CA ALA A 32 4.10 2.07 -2.54
C ALA A 32 4.73 3.09 -1.59
N PRO A 33 5.91 2.84 -0.95
CA PRO A 33 6.51 3.80 -0.03
C PRO A 33 7.00 5.10 -0.68
N THR A 34 7.14 5.15 -2.00
CA THR A 34 7.77 6.28 -2.69
C THR A 34 6.81 7.02 -3.63
N ILE A 35 5.90 6.29 -4.27
CA ILE A 35 4.98 6.86 -5.27
C ILE A 35 3.52 6.76 -4.80
N GLY A 36 3.25 5.89 -3.80
CA GLY A 36 1.92 5.60 -3.26
C GLY A 36 1.37 4.25 -3.72
N SER A 37 0.13 3.95 -3.31
CA SER A 37 -0.55 2.67 -3.55
C SER A 37 -1.90 2.83 -4.30
N SER A 38 -2.08 3.92 -5.02
CA SER A 38 -3.33 4.22 -5.72
C SER A 38 -3.63 3.24 -6.86
N THR A 39 -4.88 3.19 -7.31
CA THR A 39 -5.30 2.40 -8.49
C THR A 39 -4.47 2.71 -9.72
N TYR A 40 -4.04 3.96 -9.91
CA TYR A 40 -3.20 4.35 -11.05
C TYR A 40 -1.82 3.68 -11.02
N ILE A 41 -1.25 3.51 -9.83
CA ILE A 41 0.05 2.85 -9.67
C ILE A 41 -0.08 1.37 -10.01
N TRP A 42 -1.08 0.69 -9.46
CA TRP A 42 -1.39 -0.70 -9.81
C TRP A 42 -1.62 -0.87 -11.31
N THR A 43 -2.42 -0.01 -11.93
CA THR A 43 -2.68 -0.02 -13.37
C THR A 43 -1.40 0.16 -14.18
N SER A 44 -0.52 1.08 -13.75
CA SER A 44 0.77 1.33 -14.42
C SER A 44 1.69 0.13 -14.33
N VAL A 45 1.85 -0.48 -13.15
CA VAL A 45 2.66 -1.68 -12.94
C VAL A 45 2.17 -2.82 -13.81
N ILE A 46 0.88 -3.16 -13.73
CA ILE A 46 0.26 -4.24 -14.50
C ILE A 46 0.40 -3.99 -16.00
N GLY A 47 0.06 -2.78 -16.46
CA GLY A 47 0.12 -2.42 -17.87
C GLY A 47 1.52 -2.51 -18.46
N VAL A 48 2.53 -2.00 -17.76
CA VAL A 48 3.93 -2.04 -18.20
C VAL A 48 4.47 -3.47 -18.20
N ILE A 49 4.18 -4.25 -17.16
CA ILE A 49 4.62 -5.65 -17.05
C ILE A 49 4.00 -6.47 -18.20
N ILE A 50 2.70 -6.34 -18.45
CA ILE A 50 2.01 -7.07 -19.53
C ILE A 50 2.58 -6.65 -20.90
N ALA A 51 2.83 -5.37 -21.14
CA ALA A 51 3.44 -4.90 -22.38
C ALA A 51 4.83 -5.50 -22.59
N ALA A 52 5.67 -5.50 -21.55
CA ALA A 52 7.00 -6.10 -21.58
C ALA A 52 6.96 -7.62 -21.82
N LEU A 53 6.07 -8.34 -21.14
CA LEU A 53 5.82 -9.77 -21.37
C LEU A 53 5.39 -10.06 -22.79
N SER A 54 4.47 -9.27 -23.34
CA SER A 54 3.98 -9.45 -24.73
C SER A 54 5.10 -9.31 -25.74
N LEU A 55 5.98 -8.32 -25.57
CA LEU A 55 7.17 -8.15 -26.39
C LEU A 55 8.16 -9.32 -26.20
N GLY A 56 8.30 -9.79 -24.96
CA GLY A 56 9.09 -10.97 -24.61
C GLY A 56 8.58 -12.23 -25.31
N TYR A 57 7.26 -12.49 -25.29
CA TYR A 57 6.66 -13.62 -26.00
C TYR A 57 6.97 -13.59 -27.50
N TYR A 58 6.81 -12.42 -28.11
CA TYR A 58 7.05 -12.25 -29.54
C TYR A 58 8.50 -12.52 -29.92
N LEU A 59 9.47 -11.90 -29.22
CA LEU A 59 10.89 -12.07 -29.52
C LEU A 59 11.44 -13.42 -29.07
N GLY A 60 10.96 -13.95 -27.94
CA GLY A 60 11.33 -15.26 -27.42
C GLY A 60 10.89 -16.38 -28.36
N GLY A 61 9.70 -16.28 -28.96
CA GLY A 61 9.24 -17.22 -29.97
C GLY A 61 10.13 -17.23 -31.22
N ARG A 62 10.49 -16.05 -31.73
CA ARG A 62 11.42 -15.92 -32.88
C ARG A 62 12.81 -16.48 -32.57
N MET A 63 13.35 -16.16 -31.39
CA MET A 63 14.65 -16.73 -30.97
C MET A 63 14.61 -18.25 -30.85
N ALA A 64 13.54 -18.81 -30.28
CA ALA A 64 13.36 -20.26 -30.14
C ALA A 64 13.29 -20.96 -31.48
N ASP A 65 12.67 -20.33 -32.49
CA ASP A 65 12.67 -20.88 -33.87
C ASP A 65 14.03 -20.92 -34.51
N LEU A 66 14.90 -19.94 -34.22
CA LEU A 66 16.25 -19.84 -34.79
C LEU A 66 17.25 -20.76 -34.08
N ARG A 67 17.15 -20.96 -32.77
CA ARG A 67 18.21 -21.59 -31.99
C ARG A 67 17.83 -22.91 -31.32
N LYS A 68 16.65 -23.09 -30.80
CA LYS A 68 16.11 -24.28 -30.10
C LYS A 68 17.14 -24.96 -29.15
N LYS A 69 17.81 -24.18 -28.26
CA LYS A 69 18.83 -24.70 -27.34
C LYS A 69 18.45 -24.50 -25.90
N GLN A 70 18.61 -25.53 -25.06
CA GLN A 70 18.36 -25.41 -23.59
C GLN A 70 19.31 -24.39 -22.91
N SER A 71 20.55 -24.22 -23.48
CA SER A 71 21.48 -23.21 -22.98
C SER A 71 20.97 -21.78 -23.06
N ASP A 72 20.11 -21.48 -24.05
CA ASP A 72 19.55 -20.14 -24.20
C ASP A 72 18.52 -19.88 -23.11
N VAL A 73 17.73 -20.90 -22.72
CA VAL A 73 16.82 -20.81 -21.57
C VAL A 73 17.59 -20.62 -20.26
N ALA A 74 18.73 -21.30 -20.09
CA ALA A 74 19.59 -21.09 -18.92
C ALA A 74 20.08 -19.64 -18.84
N TRP A 75 20.51 -19.05 -19.96
CA TRP A 75 20.90 -17.65 -20.01
C TRP A 75 19.74 -16.68 -19.77
N LEU A 76 18.52 -16.99 -20.24
CA LEU A 76 17.33 -16.20 -19.93
C LEU A 76 17.04 -16.22 -18.44
N LEU A 77 17.08 -17.39 -17.78
CA LEU A 77 16.87 -17.51 -16.34
C LEU A 77 17.91 -16.75 -15.52
N ILE A 78 19.20 -16.91 -15.85
CA ILE A 78 20.31 -16.21 -15.18
C ILE A 78 20.21 -14.70 -15.44
N GLY A 79 19.92 -14.29 -16.68
CA GLY A 79 19.74 -12.88 -17.04
C GLY A 79 18.56 -12.24 -16.30
N THR A 80 17.44 -12.96 -16.17
CA THR A 80 16.29 -12.53 -15.38
C THR A 80 16.68 -12.36 -13.90
N ALA A 81 17.39 -13.32 -13.31
CA ALA A 81 17.88 -13.22 -11.94
C ALA A 81 18.79 -12.00 -11.76
N GLY A 82 19.67 -11.72 -12.74
CA GLY A 82 20.52 -10.54 -12.75
C GLY A 82 19.74 -9.23 -12.82
N LEU A 83 18.68 -9.16 -13.65
CA LEU A 83 17.85 -7.96 -13.75
C LEU A 83 17.01 -7.73 -12.49
N VAL A 84 16.51 -8.79 -11.84
CA VAL A 84 15.89 -8.67 -10.50
C VAL A 84 16.89 -8.09 -9.50
N ALA A 85 18.13 -8.59 -9.48
CA ALA A 85 19.17 -8.09 -8.58
C ALA A 85 19.52 -6.61 -8.85
N VAL A 86 19.61 -6.23 -10.14
CA VAL A 86 19.83 -4.83 -10.54
C VAL A 86 18.64 -3.94 -10.10
N ALA A 87 17.42 -4.39 -10.26
CA ALA A 87 16.24 -3.64 -9.80
C ALA A 87 16.29 -3.40 -8.29
N VAL A 88 16.65 -4.43 -7.50
CA VAL A 88 16.83 -4.31 -6.05
C VAL A 88 17.94 -3.33 -5.66
N LEU A 89 19.01 -3.29 -6.43
CA LEU A 89 20.11 -2.34 -6.22
C LEU A 89 19.70 -0.90 -6.58
N MET A 90 18.91 -0.73 -7.64
CA MET A 90 18.58 0.58 -8.18
C MET A 90 17.42 1.28 -7.48
N TYR A 91 16.39 0.54 -7.04
CA TYR A 91 15.16 1.18 -6.56
C TYR A 91 15.39 2.15 -5.39
N PRO A 92 16.29 1.92 -4.40
CA PRO A 92 16.47 2.83 -3.27
C PRO A 92 17.07 4.19 -3.66
N LEU A 93 17.73 4.27 -4.81
CA LEU A 93 18.30 5.51 -5.36
C LEU A 93 17.37 6.14 -6.39
N PHE A 94 16.79 5.31 -7.26
CA PHE A 94 16.01 5.76 -8.40
C PHE A 94 14.63 6.31 -8.00
N LEU A 95 13.93 5.63 -7.08
CA LEU A 95 12.58 6.06 -6.69
C LEU A 95 12.56 7.42 -5.97
N PRO A 96 13.44 7.71 -4.96
CA PRO A 96 13.48 9.04 -4.35
C PRO A 96 13.86 10.15 -5.33
N TRP A 97 14.76 9.86 -6.28
CA TRP A 97 15.11 10.80 -7.34
C TRP A 97 13.90 11.09 -8.24
N LEU A 98 13.19 10.05 -8.66
CA LEU A 98 11.99 10.18 -9.52
C LEU A 98 10.87 10.94 -8.82
N ALA A 99 10.67 10.70 -7.52
CA ALA A 99 9.68 11.42 -6.72
C ALA A 99 9.92 12.93 -6.68
N GLN A 100 11.21 13.36 -6.70
CA GLN A 100 11.59 14.77 -6.70
C GLN A 100 11.56 15.41 -8.10
N ALA A 101 11.36 14.63 -9.15
CA ALA A 101 11.43 15.12 -10.54
C ALA A 101 10.20 15.98 -10.98
N GLY A 102 9.21 16.18 -10.10
CA GLY A 102 8.03 17.01 -10.37
C GLY A 102 7.05 16.45 -11.40
N PHE A 103 7.15 15.16 -11.74
CA PHE A 103 6.17 14.50 -12.60
C PHE A 103 4.89 14.14 -11.82
N ASP A 104 3.77 14.08 -12.53
CA ASP A 104 2.53 13.47 -12.03
C ASP A 104 2.79 12.03 -11.59
N SER A 105 2.13 11.61 -10.51
CA SER A 105 2.25 10.26 -9.91
C SER A 105 2.00 9.11 -10.91
N ARG A 106 1.13 9.30 -11.90
CA ARG A 106 0.88 8.34 -12.99
C ARG A 106 2.12 8.15 -13.86
N LEU A 107 2.73 9.26 -14.29
CA LEU A 107 3.94 9.21 -15.10
C LEU A 107 5.11 8.65 -14.30
N GLN A 108 5.22 9.01 -13.02
CA GLN A 108 6.22 8.43 -12.11
C GLN A 108 6.06 6.90 -12.03
N ALA A 109 4.83 6.39 -11.86
CA ALA A 109 4.56 4.96 -11.79
C ALA A 109 4.89 4.22 -13.10
N VAL A 110 4.54 4.80 -14.26
CA VAL A 110 4.88 4.23 -15.58
C VAL A 110 6.40 4.20 -15.78
N VAL A 111 7.11 5.30 -15.48
CA VAL A 111 8.57 5.38 -15.63
C VAL A 111 9.27 4.44 -14.66
N ALA A 112 8.85 4.39 -13.40
CA ALA A 112 9.41 3.48 -12.41
C ALA A 112 9.24 2.02 -12.82
N SER A 113 8.04 1.63 -13.24
CA SER A 113 7.74 0.27 -13.70
C SER A 113 8.52 -0.06 -14.98
N GLY A 114 8.63 0.90 -15.91
CA GLY A 114 9.38 0.75 -17.16
C GLY A 114 10.88 0.50 -16.94
N VAL A 115 11.48 1.24 -16.02
CA VAL A 115 12.93 1.13 -15.75
C VAL A 115 13.24 -0.08 -14.87
N LEU A 116 12.50 -0.29 -13.78
CA LEU A 116 12.84 -1.30 -12.78
C LEU A 116 12.30 -2.70 -13.13
N PHE A 117 11.10 -2.78 -13.72
CA PHE A 117 10.39 -4.07 -13.83
C PHE A 117 10.20 -4.56 -15.26
N ALA A 118 10.08 -3.68 -16.25
CA ALA A 118 9.89 -4.09 -17.63
C ALA A 118 11.04 -4.97 -18.18
N PRO A 119 12.33 -4.69 -17.92
CA PRO A 119 13.41 -5.55 -18.44
C PRO A 119 13.33 -6.99 -17.91
N THR A 120 13.02 -7.17 -16.62
CA THR A 120 12.82 -8.48 -15.99
C THR A 120 11.64 -9.21 -16.61
N SER A 121 10.49 -8.53 -16.72
CA SER A 121 9.26 -9.10 -17.30
C SER A 121 9.44 -9.48 -18.76
N PHE A 122 10.18 -8.69 -19.51
CA PHE A 122 10.54 -8.98 -20.89
C PHE A 122 11.29 -10.33 -21.03
N LEU A 123 12.32 -10.54 -20.20
CA LEU A 123 13.05 -11.81 -20.24
C LEU A 123 12.20 -12.99 -19.74
N LEU A 124 11.38 -12.80 -18.71
CA LEU A 124 10.42 -13.82 -18.26
C LEU A 124 9.45 -14.21 -19.37
N GLY A 125 8.96 -13.22 -20.14
CA GLY A 125 8.10 -13.45 -21.29
C GLY A 125 8.75 -14.31 -22.37
N MET A 126 10.08 -14.17 -22.60
CA MET A 126 10.79 -14.96 -23.59
C MET A 126 10.87 -16.47 -23.25
N ILE A 127 10.80 -16.82 -21.96
CA ILE A 127 10.98 -18.21 -21.52
C ILE A 127 9.83 -19.11 -21.98
N SER A 128 8.57 -18.67 -21.83
CA SER A 128 7.40 -19.51 -22.11
C SER A 128 7.36 -20.06 -23.56
N PRO A 129 7.47 -19.24 -24.64
CA PRO A 129 7.48 -19.75 -26.00
C PRO A 129 8.72 -20.61 -26.29
N TYR A 130 9.85 -20.32 -25.61
CA TYR A 130 11.07 -21.13 -25.72
C TYR A 130 10.84 -22.53 -25.15
N LEU A 131 10.24 -22.67 -23.96
CA LEU A 131 9.87 -23.96 -23.36
C LEU A 131 8.90 -24.73 -24.26
N ALA A 132 7.90 -24.04 -24.81
CA ALA A 132 6.95 -24.63 -25.74
C ALA A 132 7.67 -25.25 -26.96
N LYS A 133 8.62 -24.51 -27.56
CA LYS A 133 9.41 -24.99 -28.70
C LYS A 133 10.30 -26.17 -28.36
N LEU A 134 10.89 -26.19 -27.17
CA LEU A 134 11.72 -27.32 -26.69
C LEU A 134 10.87 -28.57 -26.43
N ASN A 135 9.63 -28.42 -25.95
CA ASN A 135 8.73 -29.52 -25.59
C ASN A 135 8.02 -30.16 -26.79
N VAL A 136 7.84 -29.41 -27.87
CA VAL A 136 7.20 -29.92 -29.08
C VAL A 136 8.16 -30.82 -29.87
N THR A 137 7.84 -32.13 -29.88
CA THR A 137 8.60 -33.17 -30.62
C THR A 137 7.86 -33.63 -31.87
N SER A 138 6.55 -33.45 -31.96
CA SER A 138 5.71 -33.87 -33.09
C SER A 138 4.56 -32.88 -33.30
N LEU A 139 4.20 -32.62 -34.55
CA LEU A 139 3.05 -31.78 -34.90
C LEU A 139 1.72 -32.37 -34.39
N LYS A 140 1.59 -33.71 -34.35
CA LYS A 140 0.37 -34.38 -33.89
C LYS A 140 0.06 -34.14 -32.40
N THR A 141 1.08 -33.89 -31.58
CA THR A 141 0.97 -33.69 -30.14
C THR A 141 1.33 -32.24 -29.72
N SER A 142 1.53 -31.35 -30.67
CA SER A 142 1.98 -29.97 -30.38
C SER A 142 0.97 -29.20 -29.51
N GLY A 143 -0.34 -29.35 -29.79
CA GLY A 143 -1.39 -28.69 -29.01
C GLY A 143 -1.37 -29.12 -27.54
N SER A 144 -1.32 -30.41 -27.25
CA SER A 144 -1.28 -30.92 -25.88
C SER A 144 0.03 -30.56 -25.16
N ALA A 145 1.17 -30.56 -25.86
CA ALA A 145 2.45 -30.17 -25.30
C ALA A 145 2.50 -28.69 -24.87
N VAL A 146 1.95 -27.80 -25.70
CA VAL A 146 1.83 -26.36 -25.38
C VAL A 146 0.79 -26.14 -24.27
N ALA A 147 -0.37 -26.79 -24.35
CA ALA A 147 -1.43 -26.66 -23.35
C ALA A 147 -0.96 -27.08 -21.95
N ASN A 148 -0.22 -28.18 -21.84
CA ASN A 148 0.33 -28.64 -20.56
C ASN A 148 1.32 -27.63 -19.97
N LEU A 149 2.25 -27.07 -20.76
CA LEU A 149 3.17 -26.05 -20.30
C LEU A 149 2.44 -24.78 -19.85
N SER A 150 1.43 -24.33 -20.60
CA SER A 150 0.62 -23.18 -20.26
C SER A 150 -0.18 -23.42 -18.96
N ALA A 151 -0.72 -24.63 -18.79
CA ALA A 151 -1.43 -25.01 -17.56
C ALA A 151 -0.49 -24.98 -16.33
N TRP A 152 0.70 -25.58 -16.46
CA TRP A 152 1.70 -25.54 -15.36
C TRP A 152 2.19 -24.15 -15.06
N ASN A 153 2.38 -23.30 -16.07
CA ASN A 153 2.73 -21.88 -15.88
C ASN A 153 1.61 -21.13 -15.13
N SER A 154 0.35 -21.36 -15.51
CA SER A 154 -0.81 -20.74 -14.84
C SER A 154 -0.96 -21.23 -13.39
N ILE A 155 -0.79 -22.54 -13.14
CA ILE A 155 -0.80 -23.11 -11.78
C ILE A 155 0.32 -22.48 -10.94
N GLY A 156 1.53 -22.36 -11.52
CA GLY A 156 2.64 -21.67 -10.87
C GLY A 156 2.29 -20.23 -10.52
N GLY A 157 1.67 -19.50 -11.45
CA GLY A 157 1.19 -18.13 -11.23
C GLY A 157 0.16 -18.04 -10.10
N ILE A 158 -0.83 -18.92 -10.09
CA ILE A 158 -1.84 -18.96 -9.01
C ILE A 158 -1.17 -19.21 -7.65
N VAL A 159 -0.29 -20.21 -7.57
CA VAL A 159 0.45 -20.51 -6.33
C VAL A 159 1.33 -19.33 -5.94
N GLY A 160 2.03 -18.70 -6.90
CA GLY A 160 2.85 -17.50 -6.68
C GLY A 160 2.05 -16.34 -6.12
N THR A 161 0.86 -16.08 -6.67
CA THR A 161 -0.04 -15.02 -6.19
C THR A 161 -0.46 -15.26 -4.74
N PHE A 162 -1.03 -16.43 -4.45
CA PHE A 162 -1.52 -16.73 -3.09
C PHE A 162 -0.38 -16.88 -2.09
N ALA A 163 0.73 -17.52 -2.46
CA ALA A 163 1.88 -17.64 -1.58
C ALA A 163 2.46 -16.26 -1.24
N THR A 164 2.57 -15.37 -2.21
CA THR A 164 3.11 -14.02 -1.98
C THR A 164 2.13 -13.17 -1.17
N GLY A 165 0.86 -13.12 -1.58
CA GLY A 165 -0.12 -12.25 -0.93
C GLY A 165 -0.49 -12.69 0.48
N PHE A 166 -0.63 -14.00 0.73
CA PHE A 166 -1.11 -14.50 2.03
C PHE A 166 0.00 -14.90 3.00
N PHE A 167 1.19 -15.26 2.49
CA PHE A 167 2.27 -15.75 3.32
C PHE A 167 3.55 -14.91 3.23
N LEU A 168 4.10 -14.69 2.03
CA LEU A 168 5.38 -14.01 1.94
C LEU A 168 5.31 -12.57 2.46
N PHE A 169 4.28 -11.82 2.12
CA PHE A 169 4.10 -10.47 2.65
C PHE A 169 3.90 -10.41 4.17
N SER A 170 3.44 -11.48 4.78
CA SER A 170 3.23 -11.54 6.23
C SER A 170 4.50 -11.84 7.02
N TYR A 171 5.47 -12.53 6.41
CA TYR A 171 6.64 -13.05 7.14
C TYR A 171 7.98 -12.62 6.52
N VAL A 172 7.96 -12.07 5.31
CA VAL A 172 9.17 -11.80 4.52
C VAL A 172 9.09 -10.39 3.96
N GLY A 173 10.12 -9.60 4.18
CA GLY A 173 10.22 -8.25 3.61
C GLY A 173 10.24 -8.25 2.09
N SER A 174 9.78 -7.16 1.47
CA SER A 174 9.71 -7.03 0.01
C SER A 174 11.04 -7.32 -0.67
N ARG A 175 12.15 -6.86 -0.07
CA ARG A 175 13.51 -7.14 -0.56
C ARG A 175 13.84 -8.64 -0.54
N ASP A 176 13.52 -9.33 0.54
CA ASP A 176 13.84 -10.73 0.73
C ASP A 176 13.03 -11.61 -0.23
N ILE A 177 11.82 -11.18 -0.62
CA ILE A 177 11.05 -11.82 -1.67
C ILE A 177 11.86 -11.82 -2.98
N PHE A 178 12.47 -10.71 -3.37
CA PHE A 178 13.31 -10.68 -4.58
C PHE A 178 14.52 -11.60 -4.46
N ILE A 179 15.12 -11.76 -3.27
CA ILE A 179 16.20 -12.75 -3.03
C ILE A 179 15.68 -14.16 -3.31
N ILE A 180 14.50 -14.50 -2.77
CA ILE A 180 13.84 -15.79 -3.01
C ILE A 180 13.60 -16.00 -4.51
N LEU A 181 13.11 -15.00 -5.23
CA LEU A 181 12.89 -15.10 -6.68
C LEU A 181 14.17 -15.33 -7.45
N VAL A 182 15.27 -14.64 -7.11
CA VAL A 182 16.60 -14.87 -7.70
C VAL A 182 17.05 -16.32 -7.46
N VAL A 183 16.89 -16.83 -6.24
CA VAL A 183 17.27 -18.22 -5.91
C VAL A 183 16.43 -19.21 -6.72
N ILE A 184 15.10 -19.02 -6.80
CA ILE A 184 14.20 -19.88 -7.58
C ILE A 184 14.62 -19.89 -9.06
N LEU A 185 14.94 -18.74 -9.66
CA LEU A 185 15.38 -18.62 -11.04
C LEU A 185 16.71 -19.37 -11.27
N LEU A 186 17.68 -19.18 -10.40
CA LEU A 186 18.99 -19.85 -10.50
C LEU A 186 18.87 -21.36 -10.32
N VAL A 187 18.12 -21.82 -9.31
CA VAL A 187 17.85 -23.26 -9.09
C VAL A 187 17.09 -23.87 -10.26
N SER A 188 16.20 -23.12 -10.89
CA SER A 188 15.44 -23.56 -12.06
C SER A 188 16.34 -23.95 -13.25
N THR A 189 17.55 -23.41 -13.33
CA THR A 189 18.52 -23.81 -14.36
C THR A 189 18.99 -25.27 -14.22
N LEU A 190 18.87 -25.86 -13.02
CA LEU A 190 19.24 -27.26 -12.77
C LEU A 190 18.29 -28.27 -13.47
N TYR A 191 17.08 -27.84 -13.83
CA TYR A 191 16.14 -28.66 -14.62
C TYR A 191 16.56 -28.78 -16.11
N LEU A 192 17.51 -27.95 -16.54
CA LEU A 192 18.03 -27.96 -17.91
C LEU A 192 19.28 -28.86 -18.02
N HIS A 193 19.38 -29.59 -19.13
CA HIS A 193 20.57 -30.36 -19.44
C HIS A 193 21.65 -29.44 -20.05
N VAL A 194 22.23 -28.58 -19.23
CA VAL A 194 23.24 -27.62 -19.65
C VAL A 194 24.52 -27.83 -18.83
N THR A 195 25.64 -27.97 -19.51
CA THR A 195 26.94 -27.94 -18.84
C THR A 195 27.29 -26.51 -18.46
N TRP A 196 27.30 -26.25 -17.17
CA TRP A 196 27.68 -24.96 -16.64
C TRP A 196 29.18 -24.70 -16.93
N ARG A 197 29.42 -23.58 -17.60
CA ARG A 197 30.76 -23.05 -17.86
C ARG A 197 31.08 -21.89 -16.93
N ARG A 198 32.32 -21.46 -16.81
CA ARG A 198 32.74 -20.32 -15.98
C ARG A 198 31.82 -19.09 -16.07
N PRO A 199 31.41 -18.62 -17.29
CA PRO A 199 30.52 -17.43 -17.34
C PRO A 199 29.15 -17.63 -16.71
N HIS A 200 28.57 -18.85 -16.74
CA HIS A 200 27.29 -19.12 -16.04
C HIS A 200 27.45 -19.00 -14.53
N TRP A 201 28.54 -19.56 -13.97
CA TRP A 201 28.82 -19.47 -12.54
C TRP A 201 29.09 -18.04 -12.09
N ILE A 202 29.85 -17.27 -12.87
CA ILE A 202 30.15 -15.85 -12.57
C ILE A 202 28.86 -15.03 -12.59
N ALA A 203 28.02 -15.18 -13.61
CA ALA A 203 26.77 -14.44 -13.73
C ALA A 203 25.78 -14.79 -12.61
N ALA A 204 25.65 -16.09 -12.27
CA ALA A 204 24.79 -16.52 -11.17
C ALA A 204 25.29 -16.00 -9.81
N ALA A 205 26.60 -16.13 -9.55
CA ALA A 205 27.21 -15.61 -8.32
C ALA A 205 27.10 -14.09 -8.22
N ALA A 206 27.28 -13.36 -9.32
CA ALA A 206 27.12 -11.92 -9.36
C ALA A 206 25.66 -11.50 -9.07
N SER A 207 24.67 -12.20 -9.66
CA SER A 207 23.26 -11.94 -9.39
C SER A 207 22.92 -12.14 -7.92
N LEU A 208 23.39 -13.24 -7.32
CA LEU A 208 23.16 -13.54 -5.91
C LEU A 208 23.89 -12.55 -5.00
N TYR A 209 25.13 -12.20 -5.32
CA TYR A 209 25.90 -11.20 -4.59
C TYR A 209 25.21 -9.85 -4.60
N LEU A 210 24.80 -9.36 -5.76
CA LEU A 210 24.13 -8.05 -5.90
C LEU A 210 22.84 -7.98 -5.10
N VAL A 211 22.00 -9.01 -5.11
CA VAL A 211 20.73 -8.98 -4.41
C VAL A 211 20.90 -9.09 -2.89
N ILE A 212 21.90 -9.86 -2.40
CA ILE A 212 22.16 -10.02 -0.96
C ILE A 212 22.84 -8.77 -0.38
N PHE A 213 23.81 -8.22 -1.08
CA PHE A 213 24.64 -7.11 -0.60
C PHE A 213 24.19 -5.74 -1.13
N ALA A 214 23.02 -5.65 -1.77
CA ALA A 214 22.46 -4.37 -2.16
C ALA A 214 22.32 -3.48 -0.91
N PRO A 215 22.90 -2.26 -0.87
CA PRO A 215 22.87 -1.40 0.29
C PRO A 215 21.45 -0.91 0.57
N THR A 216 21.09 -0.82 1.86
CA THR A 216 19.93 -0.07 2.32
C THR A 216 20.39 1.33 2.67
N PHE A 217 19.97 2.32 1.90
CA PHE A 217 20.42 3.72 2.07
C PHE A 217 19.51 4.54 3.00
N THR A 218 18.74 3.89 3.86
CA THR A 218 17.81 4.60 4.76
C THR A 218 18.27 4.50 6.21
N ASN A 219 18.30 5.64 6.91
CA ASN A 219 18.45 5.69 8.37
C ASN A 219 17.15 5.34 9.11
N ALA A 220 16.10 4.97 8.39
CA ALA A 220 14.81 4.58 8.94
C ALA A 220 14.77 3.06 9.18
N ILE A 221 14.10 2.66 10.25
CA ILE A 221 13.77 1.27 10.50
C ILE A 221 12.62 0.91 9.56
N GLN A 222 12.88 0.02 8.60
CA GLN A 222 11.85 -0.47 7.69
C GLN A 222 11.17 -1.69 8.30
N ILE A 223 9.84 -1.70 8.32
CA ILE A 223 9.03 -2.79 8.85
C ILE A 223 7.96 -3.14 7.81
N ASP A 224 8.13 -4.30 7.20
CA ASP A 224 7.13 -4.85 6.28
C ASP A 224 6.05 -5.59 7.06
N THR A 225 4.78 -5.30 6.74
CA THR A 225 3.62 -6.01 7.27
C THR A 225 2.73 -6.49 6.11
N PRO A 226 1.73 -7.33 6.34
CA PRO A 226 0.78 -7.68 5.28
C PRO A 226 0.08 -6.49 4.64
N SER A 227 -0.18 -5.44 5.42
CA SER A 227 -0.96 -4.27 4.99
C SER A 227 -0.11 -3.19 4.33
N ALA A 228 1.12 -2.95 4.83
CA ALA A 228 1.97 -1.87 4.35
C ALA A 228 3.46 -2.09 4.64
N ASN A 229 4.31 -1.26 4.02
CA ASN A 229 5.71 -1.09 4.40
C ASN A 229 5.81 0.19 5.24
N TYR A 230 6.22 0.06 6.48
CA TYR A 230 6.37 1.17 7.42
C TYR A 230 7.82 1.59 7.55
N SER A 231 8.03 2.90 7.62
CA SER A 231 9.29 3.52 7.95
C SER A 231 9.19 4.21 9.32
N VAL A 232 9.98 3.77 10.29
CA VAL A 232 10.12 4.46 11.58
C VAL A 232 11.41 5.25 11.56
N PHE A 233 11.32 6.56 11.79
CA PHE A 233 12.47 7.48 11.73
C PHE A 233 12.36 8.60 12.77
N GLU A 234 13.48 9.27 13.01
CA GLU A 234 13.53 10.42 13.92
C GLU A 234 13.87 11.69 13.15
N TRP A 235 13.28 12.80 13.58
CA TRP A 235 13.61 14.14 13.08
C TRP A 235 13.56 15.19 14.19
N MET A 236 14.14 16.35 13.92
CA MET A 236 14.07 17.49 14.83
C MET A 236 13.07 18.52 14.32
N ARG A 237 12.18 18.99 15.20
CA ARG A 237 11.25 20.10 14.92
C ARG A 237 11.10 20.94 16.17
N ASP A 238 11.32 22.24 16.04
CA ASP A 238 11.21 23.24 17.12
C ASP A 238 12.02 22.85 18.37
N GLY A 239 13.23 22.28 18.17
CA GLY A 239 14.11 21.83 19.26
C GLY A 239 13.69 20.52 19.92
N LYS A 240 12.62 19.89 19.49
CA LYS A 240 12.12 18.60 19.97
C LYS A 240 12.58 17.47 19.06
N ARG A 241 12.97 16.34 19.68
CA ARG A 241 13.25 15.10 18.95
C ARG A 241 11.95 14.31 18.82
N LEU A 242 11.49 14.20 17.60
CA LEU A 242 10.26 13.50 17.25
C LEU A 242 10.58 12.16 16.59
N ARG A 243 9.74 11.16 16.84
CA ARG A 243 9.78 9.87 16.13
C ARG A 243 8.48 9.69 15.39
N GLY A 244 8.56 9.34 14.11
CA GLY A 244 7.42 9.20 13.22
C GLY A 244 7.32 7.85 12.56
N LEU A 245 6.09 7.53 12.17
CA LEU A 245 5.72 6.44 11.29
C LEU A 245 5.26 7.01 9.97
N SER A 246 5.73 6.43 8.87
CA SER A 246 5.27 6.76 7.52
C SER A 246 5.12 5.49 6.67
N THR A 247 4.18 5.47 5.77
CA THR A 247 4.04 4.47 4.69
C THR A 247 4.48 5.02 3.33
N ASP A 248 4.73 6.32 3.25
CA ASP A 248 5.16 7.01 2.03
C ASP A 248 6.19 8.12 2.38
N PRO A 249 6.92 8.67 1.39
CA PRO A 249 7.93 9.69 1.63
C PRO A 249 7.36 11.10 1.87
N TYR A 250 6.06 11.28 1.66
CA TYR A 250 5.45 12.60 1.62
C TYR A 250 4.73 12.98 2.93
N GLY A 251 4.47 12.03 3.81
CA GLY A 251 3.70 12.29 5.01
C GLY A 251 4.12 11.45 6.21
N VAL A 252 4.19 12.09 7.37
CA VAL A 252 4.28 11.39 8.66
C VAL A 252 2.87 11.15 9.15
N GLN A 253 2.47 9.88 9.21
CA GLN A 253 1.11 9.48 9.58
C GLN A 253 0.87 9.54 11.07
N SER A 254 1.87 9.15 11.86
CA SER A 254 1.81 9.15 13.31
C SER A 254 3.15 9.55 13.89
N GLY A 255 3.16 10.08 15.14
CA GLY A 255 4.41 10.43 15.76
C GLY A 255 4.28 10.81 17.23
N ILE A 256 5.41 10.70 17.92
CA ILE A 256 5.56 11.11 19.32
C ILE A 256 6.74 12.05 19.51
N ASN A 257 6.69 12.85 20.59
CA ASN A 257 7.89 13.46 21.16
C ASN A 257 8.62 12.39 21.99
N THR A 258 9.87 12.09 21.65
CA THR A 258 10.64 11.02 22.33
C THR A 258 10.98 11.34 23.79
N LYS A 259 10.92 12.61 24.19
CA LYS A 259 11.17 13.06 25.57
C LYS A 259 9.91 13.24 26.39
N ASP A 260 8.79 13.47 25.71
CA ASP A 260 7.47 13.66 26.32
C ASP A 260 6.43 12.94 25.45
N PRO A 261 6.27 11.63 25.64
CA PRO A 261 5.35 10.82 24.82
C PRO A 261 3.88 11.22 24.96
N ASP A 262 3.50 11.94 26.01
CA ASP A 262 2.13 12.38 26.28
C ASP A 262 1.78 13.64 25.48
N GLU A 263 2.78 14.32 24.91
CA GLU A 263 2.55 15.46 24.02
C GLU A 263 2.01 15.00 22.66
N LEU A 264 0.82 15.43 22.29
CA LEU A 264 0.30 15.24 20.92
C LEU A 264 1.08 16.10 19.92
N VAL A 265 1.76 15.46 18.98
CA VAL A 265 2.67 16.12 18.04
C VAL A 265 1.94 16.77 16.85
N PHE A 266 0.81 16.16 16.43
CA PHE A 266 0.07 16.60 15.26
C PHE A 266 -1.04 17.56 15.62
N TRP A 267 -1.13 18.65 14.84
CA TRP A 267 -2.13 19.70 15.03
C TRP A 267 -3.56 19.15 15.06
N TYR A 268 -3.93 18.25 14.14
CA TYR A 268 -5.28 17.70 14.09
C TYR A 268 -5.63 16.88 15.33
N ALA A 269 -4.66 16.10 15.85
CA ALA A 269 -4.85 15.33 17.06
C ALA A 269 -5.04 16.23 18.30
N GLN A 270 -4.29 17.35 18.39
CA GLN A 270 -4.48 18.38 19.41
C GLN A 270 -5.87 18.99 19.31
N GLN A 271 -6.34 19.32 18.08
CA GLN A 271 -7.68 19.87 17.87
C GLN A 271 -8.79 18.89 18.26
N MET A 272 -8.63 17.59 17.92
CA MET A 272 -9.57 16.56 18.34
C MET A 272 -9.62 16.42 19.87
N ALA A 273 -8.46 16.42 20.53
CA ALA A 273 -8.38 16.39 21.99
C ALA A 273 -9.07 17.61 22.63
N ASP A 274 -8.86 18.83 22.10
CA ASP A 274 -9.50 20.05 22.55
C ASP A 274 -11.04 20.01 22.36
N LEU A 275 -11.53 19.44 21.28
CA LEU A 275 -12.95 19.25 21.03
C LEU A 275 -13.56 18.24 22.00
N ILE A 276 -12.88 17.13 22.26
CA ILE A 276 -13.33 16.11 23.22
C ILE A 276 -13.41 16.72 24.63
N ALA A 277 -12.45 17.57 25.00
CA ALA A 277 -12.49 18.27 26.27
C ALA A 277 -13.79 19.11 26.44
N GLN A 278 -14.23 19.77 25.37
CA GLN A 278 -15.44 20.61 25.34
C GLN A 278 -16.74 19.80 25.14
N THR A 279 -16.64 18.52 24.76
CA THR A 279 -17.80 17.66 24.53
C THR A 279 -18.33 17.11 25.88
N PRO A 280 -19.63 17.32 26.23
CA PRO A 280 -20.16 16.92 27.54
C PRO A 280 -20.17 15.40 27.75
N LYS A 281 -20.59 14.63 26.74
CA LYS A 281 -20.72 13.18 26.80
C LYS A 281 -19.51 12.55 26.09
N LYS A 282 -18.77 11.70 26.78
CA LYS A 282 -17.57 11.03 26.27
C LYS A 282 -17.34 9.68 26.94
N GLN A 283 -18.40 8.96 27.27
CA GLN A 283 -18.29 7.66 27.92
C GLN A 283 -17.81 6.59 26.95
N ASP A 284 -18.38 6.56 25.74
CA ASP A 284 -17.98 5.63 24.68
C ASP A 284 -17.44 6.41 23.48
N ILE A 285 -16.17 6.19 23.17
CA ILE A 285 -15.44 6.83 22.08
C ILE A 285 -15.06 5.75 21.07
N LEU A 286 -15.36 5.99 19.79
CA LEU A 286 -14.86 5.20 18.69
C LEU A 286 -13.75 5.97 17.94
N MET A 287 -12.63 5.35 17.67
CA MET A 287 -11.62 5.85 16.74
C MET A 287 -11.49 4.90 15.56
N LEU A 288 -11.76 5.42 14.36
CA LEU A 288 -11.54 4.75 13.09
C LEU A 288 -10.19 5.19 12.51
N GLY A 289 -9.23 4.28 12.44
CA GLY A 289 -7.82 4.53 12.17
C GLY A 289 -7.03 4.77 13.47
N GLY A 290 -6.19 3.82 13.84
CA GLY A 290 -5.41 3.87 15.10
C GLY A 290 -4.00 4.44 14.92
N GLY A 291 -3.39 4.18 13.76
CA GLY A 291 -1.99 4.51 13.50
C GLY A 291 -1.07 3.93 14.59
N THR A 292 -0.29 4.76 15.27
CA THR A 292 0.56 4.33 16.40
C THR A 292 -0.13 4.45 17.77
N PHE A 293 -1.44 4.59 17.80
CA PHE A 293 -2.29 4.67 18.99
C PHE A 293 -1.92 5.81 19.96
N THR A 294 -1.27 6.85 19.48
CA THR A 294 -0.88 8.01 20.33
C THR A 294 -2.08 8.78 20.84
N LEU A 295 -3.09 9.01 19.99
CA LEU A 295 -4.32 9.69 20.41
C LEU A 295 -5.18 8.82 21.33
N PRO A 296 -5.47 7.53 21.06
CA PRO A 296 -6.16 6.64 22.00
C PRO A 296 -5.49 6.57 23.37
N ARG A 297 -4.15 6.47 23.45
CA ARG A 297 -3.39 6.47 24.68
C ARG A 297 -3.59 7.79 25.44
N TYR A 298 -3.39 8.93 24.77
CA TYR A 298 -3.61 10.24 25.36
C TYR A 298 -5.03 10.39 25.93
N LEU A 299 -6.05 9.91 25.19
CA LEU A 299 -7.44 9.96 25.65
C LEU A 299 -7.71 9.05 26.85
N SER A 300 -7.07 7.89 26.89
CA SER A 300 -7.12 6.96 28.02
C SER A 300 -6.59 7.60 29.29
N ASP A 301 -5.42 8.23 29.22
CA ASP A 301 -4.79 8.91 30.36
C ASP A 301 -5.62 10.12 30.82
N THR A 302 -6.19 10.87 29.86
CA THR A 302 -6.97 12.08 30.18
C THR A 302 -8.39 11.74 30.68
N TYR A 303 -8.99 10.68 30.17
CA TYR A 303 -10.36 10.26 30.48
C TYR A 303 -10.43 8.78 30.90
N PRO A 304 -9.92 8.40 32.06
CA PRO A 304 -9.79 6.98 32.46
C PRO A 304 -11.14 6.28 32.65
N GLN A 305 -12.26 7.02 32.71
CA GLN A 305 -13.61 6.45 32.79
C GLN A 305 -14.26 6.21 31.42
N SER A 306 -13.66 6.71 30.36
CA SER A 306 -14.13 6.50 28.98
C SER A 306 -13.72 5.12 28.49
N GLN A 307 -14.59 4.49 27.70
CA GLN A 307 -14.26 3.29 26.93
C GLN A 307 -13.92 3.68 25.49
N ILE A 308 -12.76 3.31 25.02
CA ILE A 308 -12.22 3.73 23.72
C ILE A 308 -12.05 2.50 22.85
N ASP A 309 -12.93 2.34 21.86
CA ASP A 309 -12.74 1.34 20.80
C ASP A 309 -11.91 1.97 19.68
N THR A 310 -10.81 1.34 19.32
CA THR A 310 -9.93 1.79 18.23
C THR A 310 -9.85 0.72 17.16
N VAL A 311 -10.35 1.05 15.97
CA VAL A 311 -10.36 0.15 14.80
C VAL A 311 -9.16 0.46 13.92
N GLU A 312 -8.32 -0.54 13.70
CA GLU A 312 -7.11 -0.44 12.90
C GLU A 312 -7.00 -1.65 11.97
N ILE A 313 -6.66 -1.42 10.70
CA ILE A 313 -6.61 -2.50 9.71
C ILE A 313 -5.40 -3.41 9.89
N ASP A 314 -4.27 -2.87 10.37
CA ASP A 314 -3.02 -3.62 10.49
C ASP A 314 -2.70 -3.99 11.95
N PRO A 315 -2.88 -5.26 12.35
CA PRO A 315 -2.57 -5.69 13.71
C PRO A 315 -1.09 -5.51 14.09
N ALA A 316 -0.17 -5.47 13.12
CA ALA A 316 1.25 -5.27 13.40
C ALA A 316 1.56 -3.86 13.93
N LEU A 317 0.67 -2.89 13.69
CA LEU A 317 0.84 -1.53 14.24
C LEU A 317 0.82 -1.52 15.77
N ALA A 318 0.13 -2.44 16.44
CA ALA A 318 0.16 -2.55 17.90
C ALA A 318 1.57 -2.88 18.41
N ASP A 319 2.27 -3.83 17.78
CA ASP A 319 3.63 -4.18 18.15
C ASP A 319 4.64 -3.07 17.83
N ILE A 320 4.44 -2.39 16.70
CA ILE A 320 5.23 -1.22 16.31
C ILE A 320 5.03 -0.09 17.33
N ALA A 321 3.80 0.15 17.75
CA ALA A 321 3.44 1.18 18.72
C ALA A 321 4.04 0.90 20.10
N ARG A 322 3.93 -0.32 20.60
CA ARG A 322 4.57 -0.75 21.85
C ARG A 322 6.08 -0.55 21.82
N LYS A 323 6.72 -0.96 20.74
CA LYS A 323 8.19 -0.94 20.60
C LYS A 323 8.76 0.45 20.37
N HIS A 324 8.05 1.30 19.64
CA HIS A 324 8.62 2.56 19.11
C HIS A 324 7.86 3.82 19.52
N PHE A 325 6.59 3.72 19.96
CA PHE A 325 5.72 4.88 20.19
C PHE A 325 5.10 4.92 21.58
N ALA A 326 5.72 4.26 22.55
CA ALA A 326 5.32 4.28 23.95
C ALA A 326 3.86 3.89 24.21
N TYR A 327 3.29 3.00 23.39
CA TYR A 327 1.97 2.45 23.64
C TYR A 327 2.07 1.32 24.66
N ASP A 328 1.31 1.40 25.74
CA ASP A 328 1.39 0.56 26.94
C ASP A 328 0.13 -0.26 27.22
N ASP A 329 -0.74 -0.43 26.21
CA ASP A 329 -1.98 -1.20 26.26
C ASP A 329 -2.92 -0.79 27.41
N PRO A 330 -3.44 0.44 27.45
CA PRO A 330 -4.31 0.87 28.53
C PRO A 330 -5.60 0.04 28.61
N ASP A 331 -6.04 -0.30 29.84
CA ASP A 331 -7.17 -1.21 30.08
C ASP A 331 -8.52 -0.74 29.49
N ASN A 332 -8.71 0.58 29.32
CA ASN A 332 -9.91 1.17 28.77
C ASN A 332 -9.82 1.44 27.25
N VAL A 333 -8.74 1.01 26.57
CA VAL A 333 -8.60 1.03 25.11
C VAL A 333 -8.73 -0.38 24.55
N ASN A 334 -9.75 -0.61 23.74
CA ASN A 334 -9.99 -1.87 23.07
C ASN A 334 -9.55 -1.76 21.61
N LEU A 335 -8.51 -2.51 21.22
CA LEU A 335 -8.03 -2.56 19.84
C LEU A 335 -8.81 -3.60 19.04
N ILE A 336 -9.41 -3.16 17.93
CA ILE A 336 -10.19 -3.97 17.01
C ILE A 336 -9.46 -3.99 15.66
N PHE A 337 -8.92 -5.15 15.31
CA PHE A 337 -8.15 -5.30 14.07
C PHE A 337 -9.05 -5.70 12.91
N GLU A 338 -9.53 -4.69 12.19
CA GLU A 338 -10.46 -4.83 11.08
C GLU A 338 -10.40 -3.61 10.17
N ASP A 339 -10.82 -3.75 8.91
CA ASP A 339 -11.07 -2.62 8.03
C ASP A 339 -12.19 -1.73 8.59
N ALA A 340 -11.92 -0.41 8.74
CA ALA A 340 -12.83 0.54 9.35
C ALA A 340 -14.16 0.67 8.60
N ARG A 341 -14.16 0.50 7.26
CA ARG A 341 -15.39 0.50 6.47
C ARG A 341 -16.23 -0.74 6.75
N THR A 342 -15.61 -1.91 6.81
CA THR A 342 -16.27 -3.17 7.15
C THR A 342 -16.83 -3.13 8.56
N TYR A 343 -16.05 -2.64 9.52
CA TYR A 343 -16.53 -2.42 10.89
C TYR A 343 -17.75 -1.50 10.93
N SER A 344 -17.69 -0.35 10.26
CA SER A 344 -18.79 0.63 10.23
C SER A 344 -20.09 0.05 9.65
N ASN A 345 -20.00 -0.88 8.71
CA ASN A 345 -21.16 -1.51 8.10
C ASN A 345 -21.90 -2.47 9.05
N ARG A 346 -21.17 -3.16 9.94
CA ARG A 346 -21.71 -4.22 10.80
C ARG A 346 -21.87 -3.86 12.27
N ALA A 347 -21.25 -2.77 12.73
CA ALA A 347 -21.27 -2.40 14.15
C ALA A 347 -22.67 -1.97 14.60
N ASP A 348 -23.12 -2.58 15.70
CA ASP A 348 -24.38 -2.26 16.37
C ASP A 348 -24.17 -1.36 17.60
N LYS A 349 -22.92 -1.27 18.12
CA LYS A 349 -22.58 -0.41 19.26
C LYS A 349 -22.70 1.06 18.85
N GLN A 350 -23.26 1.87 19.74
CA GLN A 350 -23.36 3.31 19.57
C GLN A 350 -22.37 4.05 20.47
N TYR A 351 -21.87 5.18 19.99
CA TYR A 351 -20.82 5.97 20.62
C TYR A 351 -21.28 7.42 20.86
N ASP A 352 -20.74 8.04 21.90
CA ASP A 352 -20.93 9.47 22.16
C ASP A 352 -20.06 10.31 21.22
N ILE A 353 -18.87 9.80 20.88
CA ILE A 353 -17.90 10.45 20.00
C ILE A 353 -17.38 9.44 19.00
N ILE A 354 -17.32 9.82 17.73
CA ILE A 354 -16.68 9.06 16.66
C ILE A 354 -15.57 9.93 16.06
N LEU A 355 -14.33 9.43 16.13
CA LEU A 355 -13.14 10.03 15.51
C LEU A 355 -12.85 9.28 14.22
N VAL A 356 -12.69 10.01 13.11
CA VAL A 356 -12.37 9.45 11.81
C VAL A 356 -11.01 9.97 11.33
N ASP A 357 -10.02 9.08 11.29
CA ASP A 357 -8.65 9.37 10.87
C ASP A 357 -8.12 8.22 9.99
N VAL A 358 -8.82 7.95 8.88
CA VAL A 358 -8.57 6.82 7.98
C VAL A 358 -7.82 7.30 6.73
N TYR A 359 -6.53 6.98 6.67
CA TYR A 359 -5.67 7.35 5.57
C TYR A 359 -4.82 6.16 5.08
N SER A 360 -4.58 6.11 3.77
CA SER A 360 -3.56 5.27 3.16
C SER A 360 -2.50 6.21 2.57
N GLY A 361 -1.42 6.46 3.32
CA GLY A 361 -0.51 7.56 3.03
C GLY A 361 -1.19 8.91 3.24
N THR A 362 -1.27 9.72 2.19
CA THR A 362 -2.01 11.00 2.18
C THR A 362 -3.42 10.88 1.63
N ASP A 363 -3.87 9.66 1.29
CA ASP A 363 -5.11 9.41 0.57
C ASP A 363 -6.21 8.88 1.48
N VAL A 364 -7.40 9.43 1.36
CA VAL A 364 -8.62 8.85 1.93
C VAL A 364 -9.15 7.81 0.93
N PRO A 365 -9.29 6.54 1.31
CA PRO A 365 -9.89 5.53 0.45
C PRO A 365 -11.33 5.92 0.06
N PHE A 366 -11.70 5.70 -1.19
CA PHE A 366 -13.01 6.12 -1.73
C PHE A 366 -14.22 5.68 -0.90
N ALA A 367 -14.12 4.51 -0.26
CA ALA A 367 -15.18 3.93 0.55
C ALA A 367 -15.60 4.80 1.75
N PHE A 368 -14.78 5.77 2.16
CA PHE A 368 -15.07 6.72 3.23
C PHE A 368 -15.67 8.05 2.73
N MET A 369 -15.88 8.19 1.42
CA MET A 369 -16.44 9.37 0.78
C MET A 369 -17.86 9.11 0.23
N THR A 370 -18.48 7.99 0.60
CA THR A 370 -19.76 7.54 0.04
C THR A 370 -20.93 7.83 0.97
N ARG A 371 -22.12 7.97 0.38
CA ARG A 371 -23.38 8.13 1.11
C ARG A 371 -23.59 7.01 2.11
N GLU A 372 -23.31 5.78 1.69
CA GLU A 372 -23.49 4.57 2.49
C GLU A 372 -22.61 4.60 3.75
N TYR A 373 -21.41 5.16 3.64
CA TYR A 373 -20.54 5.36 4.80
C TYR A 373 -21.10 6.42 5.76
N GLY A 374 -21.57 7.57 5.26
CA GLY A 374 -22.21 8.58 6.09
C GLY A 374 -23.40 8.02 6.88
N GLN A 375 -24.23 7.19 6.23
CA GLN A 375 -25.34 6.49 6.88
C GLN A 375 -24.86 5.50 7.95
N ALA A 376 -23.77 4.78 7.71
CA ALA A 376 -23.19 3.87 8.69
C ALA A 376 -22.69 4.62 9.94
N ILE A 377 -21.98 5.73 9.76
CA ILE A 377 -21.54 6.60 10.86
C ILE A 377 -22.72 7.14 11.65
N SER A 378 -23.78 7.60 10.98
CA SER A 378 -24.99 8.12 11.67
C SER A 378 -25.67 7.06 12.54
N ARG A 379 -25.72 5.79 12.09
CA ARG A 379 -26.28 4.68 12.91
C ARG A 379 -25.48 4.41 14.19
N MET A 380 -24.15 4.54 14.11
CA MET A 380 -23.25 4.31 15.24
C MET A 380 -23.19 5.50 16.21
N LEU A 381 -23.73 6.66 15.87
CA LEU A 381 -23.71 7.84 16.74
C LEU A 381 -24.94 7.87 17.64
N ARG A 382 -24.75 8.08 18.94
CA ARG A 382 -25.84 8.31 19.90
C ARG A 382 -26.52 9.66 19.64
N PRO A 383 -27.79 9.82 20.00
CA PRO A 383 -28.43 11.13 19.96
C PRO A 383 -27.67 12.19 20.77
N GLY A 384 -27.31 13.29 20.11
CA GLY A 384 -26.46 14.35 20.67
C GLY A 384 -24.99 14.02 20.75
N GLY A 385 -24.56 12.95 20.09
CA GLY A 385 -23.15 12.63 19.88
C GLY A 385 -22.49 13.50 18.82
N VAL A 386 -21.16 13.33 18.67
CA VAL A 386 -20.31 14.16 17.80
C VAL A 386 -19.40 13.29 16.95
N VAL A 387 -19.32 13.58 15.65
CA VAL A 387 -18.33 12.99 14.73
C VAL A 387 -17.26 14.03 14.45
N MET A 388 -16.01 13.65 14.60
CA MET A 388 -14.83 14.47 14.31
C MET A 388 -13.99 13.78 13.23
N VAL A 389 -13.67 14.51 12.16
CA VAL A 389 -13.03 13.96 10.97
C VAL A 389 -11.76 14.73 10.68
N ASN A 390 -10.62 14.03 10.63
CA ASN A 390 -9.40 14.58 10.05
C ASN A 390 -9.54 14.60 8.52
N MET A 391 -9.32 15.76 7.90
CA MET A 391 -9.38 15.93 6.45
C MET A 391 -8.13 16.63 5.96
N ILE A 392 -7.62 16.20 4.81
CA ILE A 392 -6.50 16.82 4.10
C ILE A 392 -7.04 17.34 2.77
N ALA A 393 -7.30 18.65 2.70
CA ALA A 393 -7.89 19.33 1.54
C ALA A 393 -7.55 20.83 1.57
N GLY A 394 -8.04 21.60 0.61
CA GLY A 394 -7.94 23.06 0.58
C GLY A 394 -9.32 23.72 0.45
N GLU A 395 -9.42 24.97 0.83
CA GLU A 395 -10.68 25.73 0.80
C GLU A 395 -10.89 26.47 -0.52
N LEU A 396 -9.86 26.58 -1.36
CA LEU A 396 -9.88 27.29 -2.64
C LEU A 396 -9.52 26.37 -3.80
N GLY A 397 -9.68 26.85 -5.01
CA GLY A 397 -9.26 26.20 -6.25
C GLY A 397 -9.76 24.75 -6.39
N ASP A 398 -8.91 23.92 -6.95
CA ASP A 398 -9.21 22.52 -7.21
C ASP A 398 -9.30 21.67 -5.91
N CYS A 399 -8.59 22.08 -4.85
CA CYS A 399 -8.65 21.42 -3.55
C CYS A 399 -9.97 21.62 -2.83
N ARG A 400 -10.75 22.65 -3.16
CA ARG A 400 -12.11 22.84 -2.65
C ARG A 400 -13.05 21.70 -3.07
N GLY A 401 -12.89 21.16 -4.29
CA GLY A 401 -13.66 20.01 -4.75
C GLY A 401 -13.40 18.75 -3.92
N LEU A 402 -12.17 18.56 -3.47
CA LEU A 402 -11.83 17.47 -2.55
C LEU A 402 -12.46 17.68 -1.16
N LEU A 403 -12.40 18.88 -0.61
CA LEU A 403 -13.05 19.21 0.66
C LEU A 403 -14.57 18.93 0.60
N GLN A 404 -15.23 19.37 -0.46
CA GLN A 404 -16.66 19.13 -0.67
C GLN A 404 -16.99 17.63 -0.70
N ALA A 405 -16.17 16.83 -1.38
CA ALA A 405 -16.37 15.39 -1.47
C ALA A 405 -16.12 14.68 -0.13
N LEU A 406 -15.15 15.14 0.67
CA LEU A 406 -14.88 14.60 2.02
C LEU A 406 -15.98 14.93 3.01
N GLU A 407 -16.57 16.13 2.94
CA GLU A 407 -17.66 16.53 3.81
C GLU A 407 -19.02 15.93 3.42
N ALA A 408 -19.23 15.64 2.13
CA ALA A 408 -20.54 15.27 1.58
C ALA A 408 -21.25 14.10 2.29
N PRO A 409 -20.60 13.00 2.69
CA PRO A 409 -21.23 11.91 3.42
C PRO A 409 -21.84 12.35 4.76
N TYR A 410 -21.15 13.22 5.48
CA TYR A 410 -21.56 13.71 6.80
C TYR A 410 -22.63 14.80 6.68
N ARG A 411 -22.49 15.69 5.71
CA ARG A 411 -23.46 16.78 5.46
C ARG A 411 -24.82 16.27 5.01
N GLN A 412 -24.90 15.07 4.47
CA GLN A 412 -26.15 14.44 4.09
C GLN A 412 -26.93 13.91 5.29
N VAL A 413 -26.27 13.50 6.37
CA VAL A 413 -26.87 12.78 7.49
C VAL A 413 -26.94 13.60 8.77
N PHE A 414 -26.17 14.68 8.90
CA PHE A 414 -26.17 15.56 10.07
C PHE A 414 -26.60 16.98 9.68
N SER A 415 -27.27 17.68 10.61
CA SER A 415 -27.80 19.01 10.38
C SER A 415 -26.79 20.14 10.64
N GLN A 416 -25.77 19.89 11.46
CA GLN A 416 -24.74 20.88 11.81
C GLN A 416 -23.36 20.42 11.36
N HIS A 417 -22.58 21.32 10.75
CA HIS A 417 -21.29 21.07 10.14
C HIS A 417 -20.34 22.22 10.46
N LEU A 418 -19.35 21.94 11.28
CA LEU A 418 -18.33 22.92 11.65
C LEU A 418 -16.99 22.49 11.05
N LEU A 419 -16.14 23.47 10.73
CA LEU A 419 -14.81 23.25 10.16
C LEU A 419 -13.78 24.15 10.84
N LYS A 420 -12.60 23.60 11.09
CA LYS A 420 -11.42 24.35 11.49
C LYS A 420 -10.26 23.95 10.60
N PRO A 421 -9.84 24.80 9.66
CA PRO A 421 -8.61 24.60 8.89
C PRO A 421 -7.38 24.88 9.76
N ARG A 422 -6.25 24.27 9.42
CA ARG A 422 -4.97 24.57 10.06
C ARG A 422 -4.45 25.95 9.66
N SER A 423 -4.67 26.38 8.42
CA SER A 423 -4.34 27.71 7.96
C SER A 423 -5.37 28.73 8.44
N ALA A 424 -4.93 29.90 8.88
CA ALA A 424 -5.81 30.99 9.26
C ALA A 424 -6.50 31.64 8.06
N GLU A 425 -5.83 31.66 6.92
CA GLU A 425 -6.36 32.14 5.64
C GLU A 425 -6.70 30.95 4.75
N PRO A 426 -7.80 31.03 3.97
CA PRO A 426 -8.15 29.99 3.00
C PRO A 426 -7.03 29.80 1.97
N VAL A 427 -6.65 28.54 1.73
CA VAL A 427 -5.58 28.19 0.81
C VAL A 427 -6.04 27.13 -0.20
N ASP A 428 -5.41 27.14 -1.36
CA ASP A 428 -5.61 26.15 -2.40
C ASP A 428 -4.87 24.83 -2.09
N ALA A 429 -3.70 24.93 -1.45
CA ALA A 429 -2.89 23.75 -1.10
C ALA A 429 -3.58 22.88 -0.05
N ALA A 430 -3.44 21.54 -0.22
CA ALA A 430 -3.96 20.56 0.73
C ALA A 430 -3.25 20.70 2.09
N HIS A 431 -4.03 20.80 3.16
CA HIS A 431 -3.57 20.84 4.54
C HIS A 431 -4.58 20.20 5.50
N ASN A 432 -4.16 19.90 6.73
CA ASN A 432 -5.05 19.31 7.70
C ASN A 432 -6.17 20.29 8.11
N MET A 433 -7.39 19.76 8.18
CA MET A 433 -8.59 20.39 8.71
C MET A 433 -9.29 19.42 9.64
N VAL A 434 -10.03 19.93 10.61
CA VAL A 434 -10.91 19.10 11.44
C VAL A 434 -12.34 19.51 11.20
N GLY A 435 -13.12 18.59 10.63
CA GLY A 435 -14.57 18.70 10.48
C GLY A 435 -15.28 18.13 11.70
N VAL A 436 -16.40 18.77 12.10
CA VAL A 436 -17.23 18.34 13.22
C VAL A 436 -18.69 18.30 12.79
N TYR A 437 -19.34 17.16 13.00
CA TYR A 437 -20.67 16.87 12.50
C TYR A 437 -21.57 16.31 13.61
N GLY A 438 -22.84 16.70 13.60
CA GLY A 438 -23.86 16.25 14.55
C GLY A 438 -25.15 17.01 14.39
N ASP A 439 -26.16 16.71 15.21
CA ASP A 439 -27.45 17.41 15.17
C ASP A 439 -27.63 18.43 16.31
N ASN A 440 -26.87 18.29 17.40
CA ASN A 440 -26.90 19.19 18.56
C ASN A 440 -25.47 19.45 19.04
N LEU A 441 -24.67 20.13 18.21
CA LEU A 441 -23.26 20.40 18.53
C LEU A 441 -23.16 21.48 19.61
N PRO A 442 -22.25 21.31 20.59
CA PRO A 442 -21.86 22.42 21.46
C PRO A 442 -21.22 23.56 20.66
N GLN A 443 -21.18 24.75 21.26
CA GLN A 443 -20.44 25.85 20.67
C GLN A 443 -18.93 25.61 20.87
N TYR A 444 -18.27 25.16 19.81
CA TYR A 444 -16.82 24.91 19.84
C TYR A 444 -16.01 26.16 19.51
N LEU A 445 -15.06 26.51 20.36
CA LEU A 445 -14.24 27.70 20.20
C LEU A 445 -13.31 27.59 18.98
N GLY A 446 -13.38 28.60 18.11
CA GLY A 446 -12.52 28.65 16.90
C GLY A 446 -12.99 27.81 15.73
N TYR A 447 -14.15 27.17 15.84
CA TYR A 447 -14.80 26.46 14.73
C TYR A 447 -15.87 27.35 14.09
N LYS A 448 -15.99 27.29 12.78
CA LYS A 448 -16.97 28.03 11.98
C LYS A 448 -17.84 27.06 11.20
N GLU A 449 -19.04 27.47 10.86
CA GLU A 449 -19.85 26.74 9.90
C GLU A 449 -19.06 26.55 8.59
N SER A 450 -19.04 25.30 8.07
CA SER A 450 -18.32 25.05 6.83
C SER A 450 -18.97 25.78 5.66
N SER A 451 -18.18 26.61 4.98
CA SER A 451 -18.59 27.37 3.79
C SER A 451 -18.55 26.53 2.48
N ALA A 452 -18.13 25.27 2.55
CA ALA A 452 -18.14 24.41 1.38
C ALA A 452 -19.56 24.21 0.86
N ALA A 453 -19.78 24.37 -0.43
CA ALA A 453 -21.08 24.12 -1.04
C ALA A 453 -21.44 22.63 -0.89
N SER A 454 -22.69 22.35 -0.55
CA SER A 454 -23.17 20.98 -0.47
C SER A 454 -23.14 20.35 -1.86
N VAL A 455 -22.49 19.20 -1.97
CA VAL A 455 -22.51 18.36 -3.17
C VAL A 455 -23.09 16.99 -2.82
N ALA A 456 -23.61 16.30 -3.83
CA ALA A 456 -24.05 14.92 -3.60
C ALA A 456 -22.83 14.05 -3.27
N PRO A 457 -22.89 13.24 -2.19
CA PRO A 457 -21.81 12.30 -1.89
C PRO A 457 -21.68 11.25 -2.99
N PHE A 458 -20.52 10.68 -3.12
CA PHE A 458 -20.32 9.50 -3.95
C PHE A 458 -21.19 8.33 -3.45
N THR A 459 -21.25 7.27 -4.22
CA THR A 459 -21.90 6.02 -3.82
C THR A 459 -20.87 4.89 -3.86
N ASP A 460 -21.15 3.78 -3.20
CA ASP A 460 -20.27 2.61 -3.23
C ASP A 460 -20.08 2.07 -4.67
N ASP A 461 -21.06 2.29 -5.55
CA ASP A 461 -20.98 1.90 -6.97
C ASP A 461 -20.18 2.87 -7.84
N PHE A 462 -20.09 4.16 -7.43
CA PHE A 462 -19.40 5.19 -8.22
C PHE A 462 -18.78 6.26 -7.33
N ALA A 463 -17.48 6.19 -7.15
CA ALA A 463 -16.70 7.12 -6.32
C ALA A 463 -15.39 7.52 -7.00
N PRO A 464 -15.37 8.60 -7.84
CA PRO A 464 -14.17 9.07 -8.53
C PRO A 464 -13.24 9.87 -7.59
N ALA A 465 -12.97 9.35 -6.40
CA ALA A 465 -12.20 10.01 -5.34
C ALA A 465 -10.77 10.36 -5.79
N GLU A 466 -10.08 9.42 -6.46
CA GLU A 466 -8.72 9.65 -6.95
C GLU A 466 -8.64 10.77 -8.00
N PHE A 467 -9.65 10.87 -8.90
CA PHE A 467 -9.73 11.96 -9.87
C PHE A 467 -9.93 13.31 -9.19
N THR A 468 -10.77 13.36 -8.16
CA THR A 468 -11.01 14.58 -7.38
C THR A 468 -9.76 15.01 -6.63
N ARG A 469 -9.02 14.07 -6.05
CA ARG A 469 -7.76 14.32 -5.36
C ARG A 469 -6.65 14.80 -6.30
N GLN A 470 -6.51 14.21 -7.47
CA GLN A 470 -5.48 14.62 -8.43
C GLN A 470 -5.61 16.07 -8.86
N LYS A 471 -6.82 16.58 -8.98
CA LYS A 471 -7.03 18.03 -9.24
C LYS A 471 -6.47 18.90 -8.13
N CYS A 472 -6.57 18.43 -6.87
CA CYS A 472 -6.01 19.12 -5.71
C CYS A 472 -4.48 19.04 -5.64
N ALA A 473 -3.86 18.00 -6.19
CA ALA A 473 -2.42 17.77 -6.13
C ALA A 473 -1.65 18.42 -7.31
N ALA A 474 -2.36 18.90 -8.33
CA ALA A 474 -1.81 19.55 -9.51
C ALA A 474 -1.59 21.05 -9.28
#